data_0e90928727ff3c31eed37c208f5cbd29
#
_entry.id   0e90928727ff3c31eed37c208f5cbd29
#
_cell.length_a   1.000
_cell.length_b   1.000
_cell.length_c   1.000
_cell.angle_alpha   90.00
_cell.angle_beta   90.00
_cell.angle_gamma   90.00
#
_symmetry.space_group_name_H-M   'P 1'
#
loop_
_entity.id
_entity.type
_entity.pdbx_description
1 polymer ?
#
loop_
_entity_poly.entity_id
_entity_poly.type
_entity_poly.pdbx_seq_one_letter_code
_entity_poly.pdbx_strand_id
1 'polypeptide(L)'
;ESQRLGPNDRQQVLATLNAAPEINEVIFSGGDPLAVNDRLLAQWAEALAGIPHIKRLRIHSRLPVVIPQRVCDALLGWLGNSPLQKILVVHVNHPAELDSDTRKAFARLREVGVTLLNQSVILKGVNDSANILARLSEDLFDSGVMPYYLHAFDPVAGAHHFDVSDQAAAALVRALMTRLPGFLVPRLVRELPGETSKTPVFTGDNQANISVT
;
A
#
# COMPACT_ATOMS: atom_id res chain seq x y z
N GLU A 1 14.00 -15.02 11.88
CA GLU A 1 14.66 -14.01 12.74
C GLU A 1 14.29 -12.64 12.22
N SER A 2 13.52 -11.85 12.99
CA SER A 2 13.22 -10.48 12.60
C SER A 2 14.49 -9.65 12.73
N GLN A 3 15.08 -9.23 11.63
CA GLN A 3 16.17 -8.26 11.61
C GLN A 3 15.61 -6.90 12.09
N ARG A 4 15.66 -6.66 13.39
CA ARG A 4 15.44 -5.32 13.93
C ARG A 4 16.71 -4.51 13.68
N LEU A 5 16.58 -3.42 12.93
CA LEU A 5 17.68 -2.48 12.71
C LEU A 5 18.18 -1.94 14.07
N GLY A 6 19.45 -2.21 14.39
CA GLY A 6 20.12 -1.65 15.56
C GLY A 6 20.52 -0.18 15.36
N PRO A 7 21.03 0.49 16.41
CA PRO A 7 21.48 1.88 16.30
C PRO A 7 22.55 2.12 15.23
N ASN A 8 23.49 1.19 15.06
CA ASN A 8 24.54 1.26 14.05
C ASN A 8 23.97 1.10 12.63
N ASP A 9 22.99 0.22 12.45
CA ASP A 9 22.31 0.01 11.17
C ASP A 9 21.59 1.29 10.73
N ARG A 10 20.98 2.02 11.68
CA ARG A 10 20.32 3.28 11.41
C ARG A 10 21.27 4.33 10.85
N GLN A 11 22.44 4.52 11.47
CA GLN A 11 23.44 5.47 10.99
C GLN A 11 23.92 5.11 9.58
N GLN A 12 24.16 3.84 9.32
CA GLN A 12 24.58 3.36 8.01
C GLN A 12 23.51 3.60 6.95
N VAL A 13 22.23 3.30 7.25
CA VAL A 13 21.11 3.55 6.33
C VAL A 13 20.99 5.04 6.00
N LEU A 14 21.04 5.92 7.00
CA LEU A 14 20.97 7.37 6.78
C LEU A 14 22.16 7.91 5.99
N ALA A 15 23.37 7.40 6.23
CA ALA A 15 24.56 7.75 5.47
C ALA A 15 24.42 7.33 3.98
N THR A 16 23.92 6.12 3.75
CA THR A 16 23.66 5.60 2.40
C THR A 16 22.62 6.47 1.67
N LEU A 17 21.52 6.79 2.34
CA LEU A 17 20.46 7.65 1.76
C LEU A 17 21.00 9.04 1.45
N ASN A 18 21.80 9.62 2.34
CA ASN A 18 22.36 10.95 2.14
C ASN A 18 23.36 11.00 0.96
N ALA A 19 24.02 9.89 0.66
CA ALA A 19 24.96 9.76 -0.46
C ALA A 19 24.27 9.45 -1.80
N ALA A 20 22.94 9.20 -1.83
CA ALA A 20 22.18 8.78 -3.00
C ALA A 20 21.08 9.82 -3.34
N PRO A 21 21.42 10.96 -3.98
CA PRO A 21 20.49 12.07 -4.23
C PRO A 21 19.35 11.72 -5.20
N GLU A 22 19.45 10.65 -5.96
CA GLU A 22 18.39 10.09 -6.81
C GLU A 22 17.23 9.48 -6.00
N ILE A 23 17.47 9.09 -4.74
CA ILE A 23 16.43 8.54 -3.85
C ILE A 23 15.64 9.70 -3.25
N ASN A 24 14.38 9.83 -3.61
CA ASN A 24 13.49 10.88 -3.10
C ASN A 24 12.30 10.36 -2.28
N GLU A 25 12.18 9.05 -2.14
CA GLU A 25 11.15 8.37 -1.35
C GLU A 25 11.76 7.25 -0.50
N VAL A 26 11.31 7.14 0.74
CA VAL A 26 11.64 6.01 1.62
C VAL A 26 10.36 5.28 1.96
N ILE A 27 10.43 3.94 1.93
CA ILE A 27 9.28 3.07 2.21
C ILE A 27 9.56 2.31 3.50
N PHE A 28 8.67 2.48 4.49
CA PHE A 28 8.61 1.57 5.63
C PHE A 28 7.75 0.38 5.25
N SER A 29 8.39 -0.79 5.18
CA SER A 29 7.76 -2.05 4.84
C SER A 29 8.51 -3.20 5.52
N GLY A 30 7.99 -4.44 5.38
CA GLY A 30 8.58 -5.60 6.05
C GLY A 30 8.05 -5.79 7.48
N GLY A 31 7.43 -6.93 7.76
CA GLY A 31 6.54 -7.05 8.90
C GLY A 31 5.38 -6.05 8.80
N ASP A 32 4.97 -5.47 9.92
CA ASP A 32 4.09 -4.29 9.88
C ASP A 32 4.78 -3.12 10.59
N PRO A 33 5.14 -2.04 9.86
CA PRO A 33 5.86 -0.90 10.43
C PRO A 33 5.14 -0.23 11.59
N LEU A 34 3.81 -0.20 11.58
CA LEU A 34 3.04 0.40 12.67
C LEU A 34 2.97 -0.48 13.93
N ALA A 35 3.49 -1.70 13.91
CA ALA A 35 3.74 -2.49 15.12
C ALA A 35 4.93 -1.95 15.96
N VAL A 36 5.76 -1.09 15.35
CA VAL A 36 6.86 -0.39 16.03
C VAL A 36 6.29 0.78 16.84
N ASN A 37 6.93 1.11 17.98
CA ASN A 37 6.49 2.24 18.80
C ASN A 37 6.67 3.60 18.09
N ASP A 38 5.77 4.53 18.36
CA ASP A 38 5.73 5.83 17.71
C ASP A 38 6.97 6.69 17.94
N ARG A 39 7.61 6.57 19.09
CA ARG A 39 8.87 7.28 19.37
C ARG A 39 9.96 6.93 18.37
N LEU A 40 10.11 5.64 18.05
CA LEU A 40 11.13 5.20 17.09
C LEU A 40 10.74 5.62 15.64
N LEU A 41 9.47 5.52 15.28
CA LEU A 41 8.97 5.96 13.98
C LEU A 41 9.17 7.48 13.79
N ALA A 42 8.88 8.27 14.81
CA ALA A 42 9.11 9.71 14.82
C ALA A 42 10.58 10.07 14.60
N GLN A 43 11.49 9.39 15.31
CA GLN A 43 12.93 9.59 15.15
C GLN A 43 13.43 9.26 13.74
N TRP A 44 12.87 8.23 13.09
CA TRP A 44 13.18 7.91 11.72
C TRP A 44 12.64 8.98 10.77
N ALA A 45 11.38 9.40 10.93
CA ALA A 45 10.76 10.42 10.09
C ALA A 45 11.51 11.76 10.17
N GLU A 46 11.93 12.16 11.37
CA GLU A 46 12.72 13.39 11.61
C GLU A 46 14.09 13.30 10.92
N ALA A 47 14.80 12.18 11.09
CA ALA A 47 16.11 11.99 10.46
C ALA A 47 16.02 11.98 8.94
N LEU A 48 14.99 11.36 8.35
CA LEU A 48 14.73 11.37 6.91
C LEU A 48 14.40 12.78 6.40
N ALA A 49 13.62 13.54 7.15
CA ALA A 49 13.28 14.93 6.83
C ALA A 49 14.52 15.87 6.83
N GLY A 50 15.57 15.49 7.56
CA GLY A 50 16.87 16.20 7.53
C GLY A 50 17.68 15.99 6.24
N ILE A 51 17.30 15.05 5.38
CA ILE A 51 17.99 14.77 4.11
C ILE A 51 17.27 15.55 2.99
N PRO A 52 17.91 16.56 2.35
CA PRO A 52 17.22 17.55 1.50
C PRO A 52 16.50 16.98 0.27
N HIS A 53 16.97 15.85 -0.27
CA HIS A 53 16.39 15.24 -1.47
C HIS A 53 15.27 14.22 -1.14
N ILE A 54 15.15 13.78 0.11
CA ILE A 54 14.02 12.93 0.53
C ILE A 54 12.75 13.80 0.62
N LYS A 55 11.74 13.49 -0.16
CA LYS A 55 10.49 14.23 -0.26
C LYS A 55 9.31 13.47 0.32
N ARG A 56 9.35 12.14 0.30
CA ARG A 56 8.22 11.27 0.63
C ARG A 56 8.61 10.19 1.62
N LEU A 57 7.69 9.94 2.54
CA LEU A 57 7.68 8.76 3.40
C LEU A 57 6.42 7.96 3.11
N ARG A 58 6.58 6.72 2.63
CA ARG A 58 5.49 5.79 2.42
C ARG A 58 5.55 4.67 3.45
N ILE A 59 4.40 4.33 4.01
CA ILE A 59 4.25 3.29 5.03
C ILE A 59 3.25 2.28 4.51
N HIS A 60 3.58 0.99 4.59
CA HIS A 60 2.66 -0.10 4.28
C HIS A 60 2.22 -0.77 5.57
N SER A 61 0.93 -0.77 5.87
CA SER A 61 0.43 -1.32 7.13
C SER A 61 -0.99 -1.87 7.01
N ARG A 62 -1.23 -3.00 7.67
CA ARG A 62 -2.58 -3.54 7.90
C ARG A 62 -3.23 -3.02 9.18
N LEU A 63 -2.44 -2.50 10.10
CA LEU A 63 -2.92 -2.17 11.45
C LEU A 63 -4.07 -1.16 11.48
N PRO A 64 -4.14 -0.12 10.62
CA PRO A 64 -5.30 0.77 10.62
C PRO A 64 -6.64 0.10 10.29
N VAL A 65 -6.59 -1.08 9.66
CA VAL A 65 -7.77 -1.89 9.29
C VAL A 65 -8.08 -2.91 10.38
N VAL A 66 -7.08 -3.68 10.83
CA VAL A 66 -7.30 -4.79 11.79
C VAL A 66 -7.31 -4.35 13.24
N ILE A 67 -6.70 -3.21 13.56
CA ILE A 67 -6.65 -2.57 14.89
C ILE A 67 -6.78 -1.05 14.68
N PRO A 68 -7.96 -0.50 14.38
CA PRO A 68 -8.14 0.93 14.11
C PRO A 68 -7.62 1.85 15.22
N GLN A 69 -7.63 1.37 16.49
CA GLN A 69 -7.11 2.06 17.66
C GLN A 69 -5.59 2.32 17.57
N ARG A 70 -4.86 1.64 16.66
CA ARG A 70 -3.46 1.96 16.40
C ARG A 70 -3.28 3.37 15.82
N VAL A 71 -4.33 3.93 15.23
CA VAL A 71 -4.35 5.34 14.80
C VAL A 71 -4.61 6.22 16.02
N CYS A 72 -3.63 6.25 16.92
CA CYS A 72 -3.64 7.00 18.18
C CYS A 72 -2.99 8.40 18.02
N ASP A 73 -3.15 9.24 19.04
CA ASP A 73 -2.64 10.63 19.02
C ASP A 73 -1.12 10.69 18.86
N ALA A 74 -0.39 9.71 19.41
CA ALA A 74 1.06 9.62 19.24
C ALA A 74 1.47 9.42 17.77
N LEU A 75 0.78 8.52 17.05
CA LEU A 75 0.97 8.32 15.60
C LEU A 75 0.63 9.59 14.82
N LEU A 76 -0.54 10.15 15.08
CA LEU A 76 -1.01 11.36 14.37
C LEU A 76 -0.11 12.56 14.64
N GLY A 77 0.42 12.68 15.86
CA GLY A 77 1.30 13.79 16.25
C GLY A 77 2.57 13.84 15.41
N TRP A 78 3.31 12.72 15.29
CA TRP A 78 4.53 12.74 14.50
C TRP A 78 4.28 12.77 12.99
N LEU A 79 3.19 12.13 12.52
CA LEU A 79 2.79 12.23 11.11
C LEU A 79 2.43 13.68 10.76
N GLY A 80 1.61 14.36 11.59
CA GLY A 80 1.20 15.73 11.36
C GLY A 80 2.37 16.73 11.36
N ASN A 81 3.35 16.52 12.23
CA ASN A 81 4.52 17.39 12.36
C ASN A 81 5.62 17.13 11.30
N SER A 82 5.58 16.00 10.60
CA SER A 82 6.58 15.68 9.57
C SER A 82 6.40 16.58 8.34
N PRO A 83 7.47 17.24 7.84
CA PRO A 83 7.40 18.04 6.61
C PRO A 83 7.38 17.17 5.33
N LEU A 84 7.65 15.87 5.42
CA LEU A 84 7.61 14.97 4.29
C LEU A 84 6.17 14.78 3.79
N GLN A 85 6.00 14.51 2.50
CA GLN A 85 4.74 13.98 1.99
C GLN A 85 4.54 12.57 2.55
N LYS A 86 3.45 12.36 3.30
CA LYS A 86 3.15 11.10 3.97
C LYS A 86 2.14 10.32 3.15
N ILE A 87 2.49 9.09 2.81
CA ILE A 87 1.61 8.14 2.13
C ILE A 87 1.47 6.91 3.03
N LEU A 88 0.25 6.50 3.32
CA LEU A 88 -0.04 5.24 3.98
C LEU A 88 -0.79 4.34 3.02
N VAL A 89 -0.19 3.19 2.71
CA VAL A 89 -0.82 2.14 1.91
C VAL A 89 -1.43 1.14 2.86
N VAL A 90 -2.76 1.12 2.92
CA VAL A 90 -3.54 0.16 3.70
C VAL A 90 -3.84 -1.09 2.88
N HIS A 91 -4.24 -2.16 3.57
CA HIS A 91 -4.54 -3.44 2.94
C HIS A 91 -5.96 -3.84 3.28
N VAL A 92 -6.90 -3.50 2.41
CA VAL A 92 -8.33 -3.88 2.49
C VAL A 92 -8.64 -4.75 1.29
N ASN A 93 -9.14 -5.96 1.53
CA ASN A 93 -9.49 -6.92 0.48
C ASN A 93 -11.00 -7.02 0.23
N HIS A 94 -11.83 -6.62 1.20
CA HIS A 94 -13.27 -6.75 1.12
C HIS A 94 -14.00 -5.55 1.76
N PRO A 95 -15.16 -5.11 1.22
CA PRO A 95 -15.93 -3.99 1.80
C PRO A 95 -16.28 -4.16 3.29
N ALA A 96 -16.46 -5.40 3.76
CA ALA A 96 -16.78 -5.69 5.16
C ALA A 96 -15.67 -5.33 6.16
N GLU A 97 -14.44 -5.07 5.68
CA GLU A 97 -13.33 -4.60 6.52
C GLU A 97 -13.41 -3.08 6.82
N LEU A 98 -14.29 -2.36 6.11
CA LEU A 98 -14.48 -0.91 6.24
C LEU A 98 -15.63 -0.61 7.21
N ASP A 99 -15.47 -0.99 8.45
CA ASP A 99 -16.43 -0.66 9.52
C ASP A 99 -16.33 0.82 9.98
N SER A 100 -17.14 1.20 10.94
CA SER A 100 -17.18 2.58 11.45
C SER A 100 -15.87 3.03 12.08
N ASP A 101 -15.13 2.14 12.73
CA ASP A 101 -13.91 2.47 13.45
C ASP A 101 -12.73 2.57 12.48
N THR A 102 -12.67 1.70 11.47
CA THR A 102 -11.72 1.79 10.35
C THR A 102 -11.91 3.12 9.58
N ARG A 103 -13.16 3.49 9.27
CA ARG A 103 -13.45 4.77 8.57
C ARG A 103 -13.06 5.98 9.42
N LYS A 104 -13.30 5.97 10.74
CA LYS A 104 -12.83 7.02 11.67
C LYS A 104 -11.31 7.11 11.69
N ALA A 105 -10.61 5.97 11.74
CA ALA A 105 -9.15 5.93 11.70
C ALA A 105 -8.60 6.57 10.42
N PHE A 106 -9.19 6.27 9.26
CA PHE A 106 -8.82 6.89 7.99
C PHE A 106 -9.09 8.39 7.97
N ALA A 107 -10.22 8.85 8.50
CA ALA A 107 -10.52 10.27 8.61
C ALA A 107 -9.46 11.01 9.43
N ARG A 108 -9.09 10.49 10.60
CA ARG A 108 -8.04 11.07 11.46
C ARG A 108 -6.67 11.14 10.78
N LEU A 109 -6.28 10.12 10.00
CA LEU A 109 -5.04 10.13 9.23
C LEU A 109 -5.05 11.22 8.14
N ARG A 110 -6.18 11.40 7.47
CA ARG A 110 -6.34 12.46 6.45
C ARG A 110 -6.28 13.86 7.06
N GLU A 111 -6.86 14.07 8.24
CA GLU A 111 -6.82 15.35 8.97
C GLU A 111 -5.39 15.83 9.23
N VAL A 112 -4.44 14.93 9.43
CA VAL A 112 -3.02 15.27 9.58
C VAL A 112 -2.23 15.23 8.27
N GLY A 113 -2.92 15.23 7.13
CA GLY A 113 -2.33 15.34 5.80
C GLY A 113 -1.69 14.06 5.26
N VAL A 114 -2.15 12.89 5.69
CA VAL A 114 -1.71 11.60 5.12
C VAL A 114 -2.53 11.28 3.87
N THR A 115 -1.86 10.97 2.77
CA THR A 115 -2.49 10.39 1.58
C THR A 115 -2.71 8.91 1.80
N LEU A 116 -3.95 8.43 1.66
CA LEU A 116 -4.30 7.03 1.84
C LEU A 116 -4.47 6.34 0.49
N LEU A 117 -3.75 5.25 0.32
CA LEU A 117 -3.84 4.36 -0.83
C LEU A 117 -4.20 2.96 -0.35
N ASN A 118 -4.90 2.17 -1.16
CA ASN A 118 -5.18 0.77 -0.86
C ASN A 118 -4.49 -0.17 -1.82
N GLN A 119 -3.93 -1.24 -1.30
CA GLN A 119 -3.58 -2.43 -2.08
C GLN A 119 -4.39 -3.63 -1.60
N SER A 120 -5.00 -4.32 -2.56
CA SER A 120 -5.77 -5.55 -2.34
C SER A 120 -5.09 -6.72 -3.02
N VAL A 121 -5.43 -7.92 -2.59
CA VAL A 121 -5.10 -9.17 -3.32
C VAL A 121 -6.40 -9.80 -3.80
N ILE A 122 -6.45 -10.31 -5.01
CA ILE A 122 -7.60 -11.10 -5.49
C ILE A 122 -7.55 -12.46 -4.80
N LEU A 123 -8.63 -12.81 -4.12
CA LEU A 123 -8.75 -14.04 -3.34
C LEU A 123 -10.04 -14.77 -3.71
N LYS A 124 -9.89 -16.00 -4.23
CA LYS A 124 -11.02 -16.86 -4.61
C LYS A 124 -11.97 -17.07 -3.43
N GLY A 125 -13.25 -16.90 -3.67
CA GLY A 125 -14.30 -17.06 -2.66
C GLY A 125 -14.40 -15.90 -1.65
N VAL A 126 -13.56 -14.86 -1.80
CA VAL A 126 -13.58 -13.67 -0.93
C VAL A 126 -13.98 -12.43 -1.73
N ASN A 127 -13.19 -12.06 -2.72
CA ASN A 127 -13.39 -10.86 -3.52
C ASN A 127 -13.23 -11.08 -5.04
N ASP A 128 -13.30 -12.30 -5.50
CA ASP A 128 -13.21 -12.73 -6.91
C ASP A 128 -14.50 -12.42 -7.72
N SER A 129 -15.16 -11.33 -7.39
CA SER A 129 -16.37 -10.84 -8.05
C SER A 129 -16.24 -9.38 -8.42
N ALA A 130 -16.59 -9.04 -9.68
CA ALA A 130 -16.60 -7.66 -10.13
C ALA A 130 -17.55 -6.76 -9.31
N ASN A 131 -18.65 -7.30 -8.76
CA ASN A 131 -19.54 -6.56 -7.87
C ASN A 131 -18.87 -6.20 -6.54
N ILE A 132 -18.15 -7.16 -5.93
CA ILE A 132 -17.45 -6.96 -4.66
C ILE A 132 -16.31 -5.97 -4.84
N LEU A 133 -15.50 -6.14 -5.90
CA LEU A 133 -14.37 -5.25 -6.18
C LEU A 133 -14.82 -3.82 -6.54
N ALA A 134 -15.92 -3.67 -7.30
CA ALA A 134 -16.48 -2.35 -7.60
C ALA A 134 -16.95 -1.66 -6.32
N ARG A 135 -17.73 -2.36 -5.49
CA ARG A 135 -18.16 -1.84 -4.20
C ARG A 135 -16.98 -1.51 -3.29
N LEU A 136 -15.93 -2.35 -3.25
CA LEU A 136 -14.72 -2.06 -2.48
C LEU A 136 -14.06 -0.75 -2.93
N SER A 137 -13.94 -0.52 -4.24
CA SER A 137 -13.35 0.71 -4.78
C SER A 137 -14.15 1.95 -4.39
N GLU A 138 -15.48 1.89 -4.48
CA GLU A 138 -16.38 2.99 -4.07
C GLU A 138 -16.31 3.23 -2.56
N ASP A 139 -16.45 2.19 -1.73
CA ASP A 139 -16.39 2.28 -0.27
C ASP A 139 -15.03 2.79 0.25
N LEU A 140 -13.92 2.44 -0.43
CA LEU A 140 -12.60 2.99 -0.15
C LEU A 140 -12.56 4.50 -0.45
N PHE A 141 -13.00 4.89 -1.62
CA PHE A 141 -12.99 6.30 -2.03
C PHE A 141 -13.86 7.16 -1.12
N ASP A 142 -15.05 6.69 -0.74
CA ASP A 142 -15.92 7.33 0.23
C ASP A 142 -15.26 7.48 1.61
N SER A 143 -14.36 6.57 1.94
CA SER A 143 -13.53 6.63 3.17
C SER A 143 -12.28 7.51 2.99
N GLY A 144 -12.08 8.09 1.79
CA GLY A 144 -10.94 8.92 1.44
C GLY A 144 -9.66 8.13 1.16
N VAL A 145 -9.79 6.89 0.78
CA VAL A 145 -8.69 5.99 0.39
C VAL A 145 -8.75 5.74 -1.11
N MET A 146 -7.66 6.01 -1.82
CA MET A 146 -7.60 5.78 -3.26
C MET A 146 -7.30 4.30 -3.56
N PRO A 147 -8.10 3.61 -4.39
CA PRO A 147 -7.72 2.31 -4.93
C PRO A 147 -6.43 2.43 -5.71
N TYR A 148 -5.43 1.61 -5.38
CA TYR A 148 -4.09 1.77 -5.95
C TYR A 148 -3.64 0.52 -6.70
N TYR A 149 -3.39 -0.57 -5.97
CA TYR A 149 -3.02 -1.84 -6.56
C TYR A 149 -4.02 -2.94 -6.25
N LEU A 150 -4.24 -3.80 -7.25
CA LEU A 150 -4.90 -5.09 -7.13
C LEU A 150 -3.87 -6.15 -7.50
N HIS A 151 -3.38 -6.88 -6.51
CA HIS A 151 -2.39 -7.94 -6.74
C HIS A 151 -3.07 -9.20 -7.25
N ALA A 152 -2.54 -9.78 -8.32
CA ALA A 152 -2.79 -11.17 -8.62
C ALA A 152 -2.26 -12.02 -7.44
N PHE A 153 -2.90 -13.16 -7.19
CA PHE A 153 -2.51 -14.02 -6.08
C PHE A 153 -1.10 -14.60 -6.33
N ASP A 154 -0.22 -14.47 -5.34
CA ASP A 154 1.08 -15.12 -5.34
C ASP A 154 1.00 -16.43 -4.57
N PRO A 155 1.35 -17.59 -5.20
CA PRO A 155 1.27 -18.87 -4.54
C PRO A 155 2.18 -18.94 -3.31
N VAL A 156 1.58 -18.98 -2.13
CA VAL A 156 2.28 -19.23 -0.88
C VAL A 156 1.84 -20.57 -0.29
N ALA A 157 2.73 -21.24 0.42
CA ALA A 157 2.42 -22.52 1.03
C ALA A 157 1.16 -22.43 1.92
N GLY A 158 0.20 -23.33 1.71
CA GLY A 158 -1.06 -23.38 2.46
C GLY A 158 -2.19 -22.48 1.95
N ALA A 159 -1.96 -21.60 0.98
CA ALA A 159 -2.96 -20.63 0.50
C ALA A 159 -3.47 -20.90 -0.93
N HIS A 160 -3.13 -22.01 -1.57
CA HIS A 160 -3.50 -22.33 -2.96
C HIS A 160 -5.01 -22.33 -3.22
N HIS A 161 -5.84 -22.56 -2.21
CA HIS A 161 -7.29 -22.54 -2.35
C HIS A 161 -7.86 -21.15 -2.66
N PHE A 162 -7.09 -20.09 -2.43
CA PHE A 162 -7.44 -18.71 -2.79
C PHE A 162 -6.97 -18.30 -4.19
N ASP A 163 -6.32 -19.20 -4.92
CA ASP A 163 -5.74 -18.86 -6.23
C ASP A 163 -6.80 -18.49 -7.26
N VAL A 164 -6.52 -17.40 -7.98
CA VAL A 164 -7.29 -16.89 -9.12
C VAL A 164 -6.34 -16.72 -10.29
N SER A 165 -6.64 -17.38 -11.41
CA SER A 165 -5.78 -17.30 -12.60
C SER A 165 -5.65 -15.87 -13.13
N ASP A 166 -4.53 -15.54 -13.76
CA ASP A 166 -4.28 -14.22 -14.38
C ASP A 166 -5.36 -13.84 -15.38
N GLN A 167 -5.85 -14.79 -16.15
CA GLN A 167 -6.93 -14.58 -17.11
C GLN A 167 -8.23 -14.16 -16.39
N ALA A 168 -8.58 -14.82 -15.28
CA ALA A 168 -9.76 -14.47 -14.49
C ALA A 168 -9.57 -13.10 -13.80
N ALA A 169 -8.39 -12.84 -13.24
CA ALA A 169 -8.06 -11.54 -12.66
C ALA A 169 -8.17 -10.40 -13.68
N ALA A 170 -7.61 -10.59 -14.88
CA ALA A 170 -7.71 -9.64 -15.97
C ALA A 170 -9.18 -9.42 -16.43
N ALA A 171 -10.00 -10.49 -16.47
CA ALA A 171 -11.42 -10.38 -16.79
C ALA A 171 -12.18 -9.55 -15.73
N LEU A 172 -11.86 -9.72 -14.44
CA LEU A 172 -12.43 -8.92 -13.36
C LEU A 172 -12.12 -7.43 -13.54
N VAL A 173 -10.86 -7.08 -13.81
CA VAL A 173 -10.49 -5.67 -14.01
C VAL A 173 -11.14 -5.09 -15.28
N ARG A 174 -11.24 -5.83 -16.39
CA ARG A 174 -12.03 -5.38 -17.56
C ARG A 174 -13.48 -5.08 -17.19
N ALA A 175 -14.10 -5.93 -16.37
CA ALA A 175 -15.46 -5.69 -15.88
C ALA A 175 -15.54 -4.44 -14.96
N LEU A 176 -14.51 -4.13 -14.18
CA LEU A 176 -14.45 -2.88 -13.40
C LEU A 176 -14.37 -1.66 -14.31
N MET A 177 -13.57 -1.70 -15.37
CA MET A 177 -13.40 -0.59 -16.32
C MET A 177 -14.72 -0.17 -17.01
N THR A 178 -15.71 -1.08 -17.11
CA THR A 178 -17.03 -0.77 -17.66
C THR A 178 -18.03 -0.25 -16.63
N ARG A 179 -17.67 -0.25 -15.34
CA ARG A 179 -18.59 0.07 -14.23
C ARG A 179 -18.17 1.28 -13.42
N LEU A 180 -16.86 1.53 -13.35
CA LEU A 180 -16.28 2.55 -12.49
C LEU A 180 -15.61 3.65 -13.32
N PRO A 181 -15.58 4.88 -12.80
CA PRO A 181 -14.65 5.89 -13.29
C PRO A 181 -13.21 5.37 -13.27
N GLY A 182 -12.42 5.70 -14.29
CA GLY A 182 -11.08 5.14 -14.46
C GLY A 182 -10.15 5.29 -13.24
N PHE A 183 -10.30 6.38 -12.47
CA PHE A 183 -9.49 6.60 -11.26
C PHE A 183 -9.86 5.68 -10.07
N LEU A 184 -11.00 5.00 -10.11
CA LEU A 184 -11.42 4.00 -9.12
C LEU A 184 -11.03 2.57 -9.51
N VAL A 185 -10.49 2.36 -10.71
CA VAL A 185 -10.03 1.05 -11.16
C VAL A 185 -8.58 0.85 -10.71
N PRO A 186 -8.29 -0.06 -9.76
CA PRO A 186 -6.93 -0.32 -9.31
C PRO A 186 -6.08 -0.97 -10.42
N ARG A 187 -4.77 -0.75 -10.37
CA ARG A 187 -3.83 -1.38 -11.30
C ARG A 187 -3.64 -2.85 -10.94
N LEU A 188 -3.92 -3.74 -11.87
CA LEU A 188 -3.64 -5.17 -11.70
C LEU A 188 -2.13 -5.41 -11.87
N VAL A 189 -1.51 -5.96 -10.84
CA VAL A 189 -0.07 -6.17 -10.79
C VAL A 189 0.28 -7.53 -10.17
N ARG A 190 1.51 -7.99 -10.44
CA ARG A 190 2.13 -9.14 -9.78
C ARG A 190 3.52 -8.74 -9.28
N GLU A 191 3.95 -9.34 -8.19
CA GLU A 191 5.35 -9.28 -7.75
C GLU A 191 6.10 -10.48 -8.35
N LEU A 192 7.14 -10.19 -9.12
CA LEU A 192 8.03 -11.22 -9.66
C LEU A 192 9.38 -11.13 -8.95
N PRO A 193 9.93 -12.25 -8.44
CA PRO A 193 11.25 -12.23 -7.82
C PRO A 193 12.32 -11.69 -8.78
N GLY A 194 13.11 -10.75 -8.32
CA GLY A 194 14.20 -10.15 -9.10
C GLY A 194 13.81 -8.92 -9.93
N GLU A 195 12.53 -8.61 -10.09
CA GLU A 195 12.09 -7.39 -10.75
C GLU A 195 12.24 -6.15 -9.85
N THR A 196 12.57 -5.03 -10.45
CA THR A 196 12.75 -3.75 -9.73
C THR A 196 11.44 -3.05 -9.39
N SER A 197 10.33 -3.49 -10.00
CA SER A 197 8.99 -2.92 -9.81
C SER A 197 7.91 -3.99 -9.92
N LYS A 198 6.70 -3.64 -9.47
CA LYS A 198 5.52 -4.50 -9.67
C LYS A 198 5.22 -4.62 -11.17
N THR A 199 5.11 -5.84 -11.66
CA THR A 199 4.84 -6.13 -13.07
C THR A 199 3.34 -6.02 -13.37
N PRO A 200 2.91 -5.16 -14.32
CA PRO A 200 1.52 -5.09 -14.71
C PRO A 200 1.03 -6.41 -15.32
N VAL A 201 -0.15 -6.86 -14.90
CA VAL A 201 -0.87 -7.95 -15.57
C VAL A 201 -1.80 -7.30 -16.59
N PHE A 202 -1.55 -7.55 -17.89
CA PHE A 202 -2.29 -6.92 -18.96
C PHE A 202 -3.71 -7.46 -19.08
N THR A 203 -4.67 -6.56 -19.23
CA THR A 203 -6.11 -6.87 -19.33
C THR A 203 -6.59 -7.02 -20.78
N GLY A 204 -5.72 -6.81 -21.76
CA GLY A 204 -6.05 -6.89 -23.20
C GLY A 204 -5.53 -8.16 -23.88
N ASP A 205 -6.20 -8.60 -24.94
CA ASP A 205 -5.78 -9.71 -25.79
C ASP A 205 -4.56 -9.40 -26.68
N ASN A 206 -4.06 -8.16 -26.62
CA ASN A 206 -2.89 -7.72 -27.37
C ASN A 206 -1.60 -8.02 -26.61
N GLN A 207 -1.01 -9.18 -26.87
CA GLN A 207 0.45 -9.33 -26.87
C GLN A 207 1.03 -8.53 -28.05
N ALA A 208 0.76 -7.24 -28.14
CA ALA A 208 1.43 -6.40 -29.10
C ALA A 208 2.83 -6.13 -28.57
N ASN A 209 3.81 -6.77 -29.21
CA ASN A 209 5.25 -6.54 -29.11
C ASN A 209 5.58 -5.08 -28.83
N ILE A 210 5.89 -4.76 -27.57
CA ILE A 210 6.61 -3.54 -27.28
C ILE A 210 8.07 -3.89 -27.50
N SER A 211 8.52 -3.80 -28.76
CA SER A 211 9.95 -3.70 -29.08
C SER A 211 10.41 -2.34 -28.56
N VAL A 212 11.09 -2.32 -27.45
CA VAL A 212 11.85 -1.16 -27.01
C VAL A 212 13.09 -1.09 -27.92
N THR A 213 13.06 -0.18 -28.87
CA THR A 213 14.27 0.28 -29.60
C THR A 213 15.01 1.33 -28.78
#